data_352d458de3fc7a82c8104675c57a2530
#
_entry.id   352d458de3fc7a82c8104675c57a2530
#
_cell.length_a   1.000
_cell.length_b   1.000
_cell.length_c   1.000
_cell.angle_alpha   90.00
_cell.angle_beta   90.00
_cell.angle_gamma   90.00
#
_symmetry.space_group_name_H-M   'P 1'
#
loop_
_entity.id
_entity.type
_entity.pdbx_description
1 polymer ?
#
loop_
_entity_poly.entity_id
_entity_poly.type
_entity_poly.pdbx_seq_one_letter_code
_entity_poly.pdbx_strand_id
1 'polypeptide(L)'
;MQGKTISGYTLKHQLGVGGMAEVWYAENRIHKPAAVKILNMELSQNKNIVDRFSNEAEIMVKLDHPNIRQVYDYGDIEGRPAIVMEYLEGDDLKAMMKQGRRFLKEELEKWWNQMVEALNYTHSIGIVHRDIKPSNIFIDTSGNVRLLDFGIAKNNEGGTGTMTGSTLGTRIYMSPEQVKDPKRVDYRTDLYSLAVTFVHLLTGKAPYDSTTSSDFEIQLSIVTKPLDVSGLPNDWRSFLLPYLEKEAEKRPALQRFNSVSAPVVEEKKESVLDEETVIMNEPPGERKSSDEETDEKKAADEDNHQHSFENDFMDDDYEWVQEFGR
;
A
#
# COMPACT_ATOMS: atom_id res chain seq x y z
N MET A 1 -27.82 -17.68 0.27
CA MET A 1 -26.65 -18.36 -0.36
C MET A 1 -26.11 -19.53 0.46
N GLN A 2 -26.18 -19.52 1.81
CA GLN A 2 -25.70 -20.63 2.65
C GLN A 2 -26.24 -22.00 2.19
N GLY A 3 -25.38 -23.01 2.15
CA GLY A 3 -25.69 -24.37 1.69
C GLY A 3 -25.66 -24.57 0.17
N LYS A 4 -25.58 -23.50 -0.64
CA LYS A 4 -25.37 -23.63 -2.10
C LYS A 4 -23.97 -24.10 -2.42
N THR A 5 -23.81 -24.68 -3.59
CA THR A 5 -22.53 -25.28 -4.01
C THR A 5 -22.09 -24.74 -5.36
N ILE A 6 -20.81 -24.41 -5.49
CA ILE A 6 -20.15 -24.04 -6.74
C ILE A 6 -18.80 -24.76 -6.82
N SER A 7 -18.47 -25.34 -7.96
CA SER A 7 -17.18 -26.02 -8.22
C SER A 7 -16.80 -27.04 -7.12
N GLY A 8 -17.79 -27.69 -6.51
CA GLY A 8 -17.57 -28.66 -5.44
C GLY A 8 -17.39 -28.05 -4.03
N TYR A 9 -17.46 -26.73 -3.89
CA TYR A 9 -17.40 -26.01 -2.62
C TYR A 9 -18.79 -25.60 -2.16
N THR A 10 -19.13 -25.88 -0.91
CA THR A 10 -20.41 -25.52 -0.29
C THR A 10 -20.25 -24.27 0.56
N LEU A 11 -21.06 -23.23 0.28
CA LEU A 11 -21.05 -21.96 1.02
C LEU A 11 -21.52 -22.18 2.47
N LYS A 12 -20.75 -21.71 3.44
CA LYS A 12 -21.00 -21.88 4.88
C LYS A 12 -21.51 -20.61 5.53
N HIS A 13 -20.72 -19.56 5.52
CA HIS A 13 -21.08 -18.25 6.08
C HIS A 13 -20.48 -17.13 5.24
N GLN A 14 -21.06 -15.96 5.35
CA GLN A 14 -20.60 -14.77 4.64
C GLN A 14 -19.41 -14.16 5.36
N LEU A 15 -18.34 -13.85 4.61
CA LEU A 15 -17.15 -13.19 5.11
C LEU A 15 -17.26 -11.66 5.01
N GLY A 16 -17.96 -11.17 3.98
CA GLY A 16 -18.13 -9.72 3.78
C GLY A 16 -19.03 -9.40 2.60
N VAL A 17 -19.49 -8.14 2.56
CA VAL A 17 -20.29 -7.59 1.46
C VAL A 17 -19.61 -6.32 0.99
N GLY A 18 -19.32 -6.23 -0.31
CA GLY A 18 -18.83 -5.03 -0.94
C GLY A 18 -19.79 -4.46 -1.97
N GLY A 19 -19.48 -3.30 -2.51
CA GLY A 19 -20.31 -2.64 -3.52
C GLY A 19 -20.54 -3.47 -4.79
N MET A 20 -19.58 -4.31 -5.20
CA MET A 20 -19.69 -5.14 -6.40
C MET A 20 -20.07 -6.60 -6.12
N ALA A 21 -19.63 -7.17 -5.02
CA ALA A 21 -19.73 -8.59 -4.75
C ALA A 21 -19.83 -8.87 -3.25
N GLU A 22 -20.39 -10.01 -2.91
CA GLU A 22 -20.30 -10.60 -1.59
C GLU A 22 -19.24 -11.73 -1.58
N VAL A 23 -18.58 -11.94 -0.47
CA VAL A 23 -17.58 -12.99 -0.30
C VAL A 23 -18.03 -13.95 0.78
N TRP A 24 -17.93 -15.24 0.46
CA TRP A 24 -18.36 -16.33 1.31
C TRP A 24 -17.23 -17.28 1.65
N TYR A 25 -17.16 -17.73 2.89
CA TYR A 25 -16.39 -18.90 3.26
C TYR A 25 -17.08 -20.16 2.76
N ALA A 26 -16.33 -21.05 2.15
CA ALA A 26 -16.83 -22.30 1.60
C ALA A 26 -15.86 -23.46 1.86
N GLU A 27 -16.37 -24.67 1.84
CA GLU A 27 -15.58 -25.89 2.00
C GLU A 27 -15.97 -26.91 0.95
N ASN A 28 -14.99 -27.68 0.46
CA ASN A 28 -15.26 -28.82 -0.36
C ASN A 28 -15.53 -30.10 0.49
N ARG A 29 -15.72 -31.24 -0.18
CA ARG A 29 -16.06 -32.52 0.49
C ARG A 29 -14.98 -33.05 1.45
N ILE A 30 -13.74 -32.61 1.29
CA ILE A 30 -12.60 -32.99 2.16
C ILE A 30 -12.24 -31.85 3.12
N HIS A 31 -13.16 -30.90 3.34
CA HIS A 31 -12.99 -29.74 4.22
C HIS A 31 -11.85 -28.80 3.83
N LYS A 32 -11.41 -28.79 2.56
CA LYS A 32 -10.50 -27.76 2.07
C LYS A 32 -11.23 -26.43 2.00
N PRO A 33 -10.74 -25.38 2.70
CA PRO A 33 -11.37 -24.06 2.68
C PRO A 33 -11.19 -23.36 1.34
N ALA A 34 -12.16 -22.50 1.01
CA ALA A 34 -12.09 -21.55 -0.10
C ALA A 34 -12.87 -20.28 0.25
N ALA A 35 -12.52 -19.18 -0.40
CA ALA A 35 -13.35 -17.99 -0.46
C ALA A 35 -14.08 -17.95 -1.81
N VAL A 36 -15.35 -17.61 -1.79
CA VAL A 36 -16.18 -17.50 -3.01
C VAL A 36 -16.69 -16.07 -3.13
N LYS A 37 -16.20 -15.35 -4.13
CA LYS A 37 -16.59 -13.97 -4.46
C LYS A 37 -17.73 -14.04 -5.47
N ILE A 38 -18.92 -13.58 -5.11
CA ILE A 38 -20.15 -13.68 -5.91
C ILE A 38 -20.60 -12.29 -6.30
N LEU A 39 -20.74 -12.01 -7.58
CA LEU A 39 -21.22 -10.71 -8.09
C LEU A 39 -22.61 -10.39 -7.52
N ASN A 40 -22.84 -9.15 -7.11
CA ASN A 40 -24.13 -8.71 -6.58
C ASN A 40 -25.24 -8.89 -7.64
N MET A 41 -26.45 -9.23 -7.22
CA MET A 41 -27.59 -9.55 -8.10
C MET A 41 -27.87 -8.42 -9.10
N GLU A 42 -27.87 -7.17 -8.65
CA GLU A 42 -28.13 -6.01 -9.50
C GLU A 42 -27.07 -5.85 -10.59
N LEU A 43 -25.82 -6.09 -10.25
CA LEU A 43 -24.69 -5.97 -11.19
C LEU A 43 -24.58 -7.16 -12.13
N SER A 44 -25.13 -8.32 -11.76
CA SER A 44 -25.19 -9.50 -12.63
C SER A 44 -26.08 -9.32 -13.87
N GLN A 45 -26.94 -8.30 -13.87
CA GLN A 45 -27.75 -7.90 -15.01
C GLN A 45 -26.95 -7.03 -16.05
N ASN A 46 -25.82 -6.47 -15.64
CA ASN A 46 -25.01 -5.61 -16.49
C ASN A 46 -23.91 -6.42 -17.19
N LYS A 47 -24.10 -6.67 -18.49
CA LYS A 47 -23.15 -7.46 -19.29
C LYS A 47 -21.73 -6.96 -19.21
N ASN A 48 -21.49 -5.63 -19.22
CA ASN A 48 -20.15 -5.08 -19.17
C ASN A 48 -19.45 -5.39 -17.83
N ILE A 49 -20.21 -5.41 -16.73
CA ILE A 49 -19.66 -5.74 -15.41
C ILE A 49 -19.40 -7.25 -15.34
N VAL A 50 -20.30 -8.07 -15.84
CA VAL A 50 -20.12 -9.53 -15.92
C VAL A 50 -18.88 -9.87 -16.76
N ASP A 51 -18.75 -9.30 -17.95
CA ASP A 51 -17.59 -9.54 -18.82
C ASP A 51 -16.26 -9.15 -18.15
N ARG A 52 -16.23 -8.04 -17.39
CA ARG A 52 -15.06 -7.62 -16.62
C ARG A 52 -14.71 -8.59 -15.50
N PHE A 53 -15.72 -9.01 -14.73
CA PHE A 53 -15.57 -9.95 -13.64
C PHE A 53 -15.06 -11.31 -14.14
N SER A 54 -15.56 -11.77 -15.28
CA SER A 54 -15.11 -13.00 -15.95
C SER A 54 -13.67 -12.88 -16.46
N ASN A 55 -13.33 -11.78 -17.12
CA ASN A 55 -11.98 -11.55 -17.62
C ASN A 55 -10.95 -11.48 -16.49
N GLU A 56 -11.30 -10.88 -15.33
CA GLU A 56 -10.44 -10.88 -14.15
C GLU A 56 -10.18 -12.32 -13.67
N ALA A 57 -11.24 -13.13 -13.56
CA ALA A 57 -11.11 -14.53 -13.16
C ALA A 57 -10.24 -15.34 -14.14
N GLU A 58 -10.46 -15.20 -15.45
CA GLU A 58 -9.68 -15.90 -16.49
C GLU A 58 -8.18 -15.58 -16.45
N ILE A 59 -7.83 -14.35 -16.07
CA ILE A 59 -6.44 -13.95 -15.92
C ILE A 59 -5.88 -14.51 -14.63
N MET A 60 -6.61 -14.39 -13.51
CA MET A 60 -6.15 -14.84 -12.21
C MET A 60 -5.97 -16.37 -12.12
N VAL A 61 -6.81 -17.16 -12.81
CA VAL A 61 -6.66 -18.63 -12.88
C VAL A 61 -5.31 -19.05 -13.46
N LYS A 62 -4.70 -18.24 -14.32
CA LYS A 62 -3.41 -18.53 -14.96
C LYS A 62 -2.21 -18.20 -14.06
N LEU A 63 -2.44 -17.51 -12.94
CA LEU A 63 -1.38 -17.09 -12.05
C LEU A 63 -1.10 -18.17 -11.01
N ASP A 64 0.16 -18.62 -10.96
CA ASP A 64 0.65 -19.58 -9.97
C ASP A 64 1.94 -19.00 -9.36
N HIS A 65 1.80 -18.33 -8.21
CA HIS A 65 2.93 -17.71 -7.51
C HIS A 65 2.64 -17.64 -6.00
N PRO A 66 3.61 -17.94 -5.12
CA PRO A 66 3.40 -18.03 -3.68
C PRO A 66 2.93 -16.70 -3.04
N ASN A 67 3.20 -15.56 -3.66
CA ASN A 67 2.80 -14.25 -3.17
C ASN A 67 1.59 -13.67 -3.93
N ILE A 68 0.84 -14.48 -4.67
CA ILE A 68 -0.41 -14.11 -5.33
C ILE A 68 -1.50 -15.05 -4.84
N ARG A 69 -2.69 -14.51 -4.50
CA ARG A 69 -3.83 -15.34 -4.13
C ARG A 69 -4.26 -16.23 -5.30
N GLN A 70 -4.31 -17.52 -5.06
CA GLN A 70 -4.68 -18.48 -6.10
C GLN A 70 -6.19 -18.44 -6.36
N VAL A 71 -6.59 -18.40 -7.64
CA VAL A 71 -7.95 -18.66 -8.08
C VAL A 71 -8.07 -20.11 -8.50
N TYR A 72 -9.06 -20.80 -7.95
CA TYR A 72 -9.28 -22.23 -8.20
C TYR A 72 -10.20 -22.48 -9.37
N ASP A 73 -11.27 -21.67 -9.49
CA ASP A 73 -12.28 -21.85 -10.51
C ASP A 73 -13.17 -20.61 -10.67
N TYR A 74 -13.90 -20.57 -11.77
CA TYR A 74 -14.89 -19.55 -12.09
C TYR A 74 -16.17 -20.25 -12.56
N GLY A 75 -17.33 -19.76 -12.14
CA GLY A 75 -18.59 -20.35 -12.51
C GLY A 75 -19.78 -19.44 -12.22
N ASP A 76 -20.95 -20.05 -12.11
CA ASP A 76 -22.20 -19.37 -11.83
C ASP A 76 -22.89 -20.00 -10.61
N ILE A 77 -23.51 -19.18 -9.79
CA ILE A 77 -24.34 -19.60 -8.68
C ILE A 77 -25.65 -18.80 -8.68
N GLU A 78 -26.77 -19.47 -8.98
CA GLU A 78 -28.09 -18.86 -9.10
C GLU A 78 -28.20 -17.70 -10.11
N GLY A 79 -27.52 -17.83 -11.27
CA GLY A 79 -27.49 -16.80 -12.31
C GLY A 79 -26.52 -15.63 -12.00
N ARG A 80 -25.63 -15.80 -11.03
CA ARG A 80 -24.66 -14.81 -10.60
C ARG A 80 -23.24 -15.34 -10.82
N PRO A 81 -22.39 -14.63 -11.57
CA PRO A 81 -20.99 -14.98 -11.70
C PRO A 81 -20.28 -15.06 -10.35
N ALA A 82 -19.42 -16.07 -10.19
CA ALA A 82 -18.71 -16.30 -8.95
C ALA A 82 -17.30 -16.83 -9.22
N ILE A 83 -16.33 -16.38 -8.40
CA ILE A 83 -14.92 -16.79 -8.41
C ILE A 83 -14.65 -17.60 -7.16
N VAL A 84 -14.12 -18.81 -7.32
CA VAL A 84 -13.66 -19.67 -6.22
C VAL A 84 -12.17 -19.50 -6.09
N MET A 85 -11.70 -19.10 -4.92
CA MET A 85 -10.30 -18.73 -4.69
C MET A 85 -9.79 -19.23 -3.33
N GLU A 86 -8.49 -19.17 -3.15
CA GLU A 86 -7.83 -19.48 -1.90
C GLU A 86 -8.42 -18.67 -0.74
N TYR A 87 -8.82 -19.36 0.32
CA TYR A 87 -9.16 -18.72 1.59
C TYR A 87 -7.85 -18.38 2.33
N LEU A 88 -7.70 -17.12 2.68
CA LEU A 88 -6.53 -16.61 3.38
C LEU A 88 -6.90 -16.26 4.82
N GLU A 89 -6.04 -16.63 5.76
CA GLU A 89 -6.12 -16.22 7.16
C GLU A 89 -5.08 -15.14 7.42
N GLY A 90 -5.51 -14.01 8.00
CA GLY A 90 -4.68 -12.83 8.23
C GLY A 90 -5.46 -11.55 7.97
N ASP A 91 -4.76 -10.47 7.62
CA ASP A 91 -5.35 -9.16 7.36
C ASP A 91 -4.69 -8.49 6.14
N ASP A 92 -5.42 -7.62 5.45
CA ASP A 92 -4.81 -6.71 4.48
C ASP A 92 -4.10 -5.52 5.18
N LEU A 93 -3.18 -4.88 4.47
CA LEU A 93 -2.40 -3.78 5.04
C LEU A 93 -3.26 -2.56 5.42
N LYS A 94 -4.40 -2.30 4.72
CA LYS A 94 -5.32 -1.22 5.07
C LYS A 94 -5.98 -1.50 6.43
N ALA A 95 -6.45 -2.73 6.65
CA ALA A 95 -7.05 -3.16 7.92
C ALA A 95 -6.03 -3.06 9.07
N MET A 96 -4.79 -3.53 8.86
CA MET A 96 -3.71 -3.41 9.84
C MET A 96 -3.40 -1.95 10.19
N MET A 97 -3.34 -1.05 9.19
CA MET A 97 -3.13 0.39 9.41
C MET A 97 -4.29 1.03 10.19
N LYS A 98 -5.54 0.67 9.85
CA LYS A 98 -6.75 1.15 10.55
C LYS A 98 -6.74 0.73 12.03
N GLN A 99 -6.18 -0.43 12.35
CA GLN A 99 -5.97 -0.90 13.73
C GLN A 99 -4.82 -0.19 14.45
N GLY A 100 -4.15 0.76 13.80
CA GLY A 100 -3.01 1.50 14.37
C GLY A 100 -1.72 0.69 14.43
N ARG A 101 -1.64 -0.45 13.71
CA ARG A 101 -0.42 -1.25 13.67
C ARG A 101 0.71 -0.47 13.00
N ARG A 102 1.87 -0.43 13.66
CA ARG A 102 3.13 0.03 13.09
C ARG A 102 3.93 -1.17 12.61
N PHE A 103 4.60 -1.02 11.48
CA PHE A 103 5.32 -2.10 10.83
C PHE A 103 6.81 -2.01 11.15
N LEU A 104 7.44 -3.15 11.38
CA LEU A 104 8.88 -3.24 11.59
C LEU A 104 9.62 -3.09 10.25
N LYS A 105 10.86 -2.61 10.31
CA LYS A 105 11.70 -2.45 9.12
C LYS A 105 11.87 -3.77 8.37
N GLU A 106 12.11 -4.84 9.08
CA GLU A 106 12.30 -6.20 8.55
C GLU A 106 11.03 -6.74 7.87
N GLU A 107 9.84 -6.41 8.41
CA GLU A 107 8.56 -6.76 7.77
C GLU A 107 8.41 -6.04 6.44
N LEU A 108 8.63 -4.71 6.43
CA LEU A 108 8.51 -3.90 5.23
C LEU A 108 9.53 -4.32 4.14
N GLU A 109 10.76 -4.63 4.53
CA GLU A 109 11.78 -5.15 3.62
C GLU A 109 11.37 -6.50 3.02
N LYS A 110 10.88 -7.43 3.85
CA LYS A 110 10.35 -8.72 3.41
C LYS A 110 9.19 -8.54 2.43
N TRP A 111 8.22 -7.71 2.79
CA TRP A 111 7.01 -7.51 1.97
C TRP A 111 7.31 -6.80 0.66
N TRP A 112 8.19 -5.79 0.66
CA TRP A 112 8.65 -5.18 -0.58
C TRP A 112 9.25 -6.24 -1.51
N ASN A 113 10.16 -7.07 -0.99
CA ASN A 113 10.84 -8.08 -1.78
C ASN A 113 9.90 -9.15 -2.34
N GLN A 114 8.90 -9.56 -1.56
CA GLN A 114 7.85 -10.47 -2.02
C GLN A 114 6.94 -9.83 -3.08
N MET A 115 6.60 -8.55 -2.94
CA MET A 115 5.87 -7.81 -3.97
C MET A 115 6.68 -7.68 -5.27
N VAL A 116 8.01 -7.46 -5.17
CA VAL A 116 8.90 -7.46 -6.33
C VAL A 116 8.85 -8.80 -7.09
N GLU A 117 8.88 -9.91 -6.37
CA GLU A 117 8.78 -11.25 -6.97
C GLU A 117 7.43 -11.46 -7.68
N ALA A 118 6.33 -11.12 -7.00
CA ALA A 118 4.98 -11.25 -7.54
C ALA A 118 4.78 -10.39 -8.80
N LEU A 119 5.20 -9.11 -8.76
CA LEU A 119 5.03 -8.19 -9.88
C LEU A 119 5.95 -8.54 -11.05
N ASN A 120 7.21 -8.90 -10.81
CA ASN A 120 8.10 -9.36 -11.88
C ASN A 120 7.55 -10.61 -12.59
N TYR A 121 6.96 -11.55 -11.83
CA TYR A 121 6.28 -12.71 -12.40
C TYR A 121 5.13 -12.29 -13.30
N THR A 122 4.18 -11.47 -12.83
CA THR A 122 3.03 -11.05 -13.64
C THR A 122 3.43 -10.22 -14.86
N HIS A 123 4.39 -9.32 -14.71
CA HIS A 123 4.92 -8.50 -15.81
C HIS A 123 5.61 -9.34 -16.88
N SER A 124 6.34 -10.41 -16.49
CA SER A 124 7.02 -11.31 -17.43
C SER A 124 6.06 -12.04 -18.39
N ILE A 125 4.81 -12.21 -17.97
CA ILE A 125 3.73 -12.82 -18.77
C ILE A 125 2.74 -11.80 -19.33
N GLY A 126 3.10 -10.50 -19.31
CA GLY A 126 2.33 -9.41 -19.88
C GLY A 126 1.11 -8.97 -19.06
N ILE A 127 1.02 -9.35 -17.78
CA ILE A 127 -0.08 -8.97 -16.89
C ILE A 127 0.35 -7.82 -16.01
N VAL A 128 -0.42 -6.72 -16.01
CA VAL A 128 -0.24 -5.54 -15.19
C VAL A 128 -1.37 -5.49 -14.15
N HIS A 129 -1.03 -5.27 -12.88
CA HIS A 129 -2.00 -5.30 -11.78
C HIS A 129 -2.94 -4.08 -11.77
N ARG A 130 -2.39 -2.86 -11.91
CA ARG A 130 -3.10 -1.58 -12.05
C ARG A 130 -3.91 -1.09 -10.85
N ASP A 131 -3.88 -1.80 -9.73
CA ASP A 131 -4.58 -1.42 -8.49
C ASP A 131 -3.77 -1.79 -7.24
N ILE A 132 -2.46 -1.50 -7.25
CA ILE A 132 -1.62 -1.72 -6.07
C ILE A 132 -1.96 -0.68 -5.02
N LYS A 133 -2.40 -1.15 -3.85
CA LYS A 133 -2.79 -0.35 -2.69
C LYS A 133 -2.80 -1.22 -1.43
N PRO A 134 -2.81 -0.65 -0.22
CA PRO A 134 -2.79 -1.44 1.02
C PRO A 134 -3.90 -2.50 1.15
N SER A 135 -5.12 -2.23 0.67
CA SER A 135 -6.22 -3.20 0.73
C SER A 135 -6.08 -4.39 -0.24
N ASN A 136 -5.18 -4.31 -1.21
CA ASN A 136 -4.90 -5.39 -2.16
C ASN A 136 -3.61 -6.14 -1.82
N ILE A 137 -2.96 -5.81 -0.71
CA ILE A 137 -1.79 -6.51 -0.18
C ILE A 137 -2.19 -7.15 1.14
N PHE A 138 -2.40 -8.46 1.12
CA PHE A 138 -2.80 -9.24 2.29
C PHE A 138 -1.56 -9.87 2.93
N ILE A 139 -1.52 -9.91 4.25
CA ILE A 139 -0.47 -10.56 5.02
C ILE A 139 -1.07 -11.78 5.70
N ASP A 140 -0.62 -12.95 5.30
CA ASP A 140 -1.09 -14.20 5.88
C ASP A 140 -0.55 -14.42 7.31
N THR A 141 -1.07 -15.42 8.02
CA THR A 141 -0.66 -15.74 9.39
C THR A 141 0.81 -16.13 9.53
N SER A 142 1.47 -16.48 8.42
CA SER A 142 2.94 -16.72 8.37
C SER A 142 3.73 -15.43 8.10
N GLY A 143 3.06 -14.28 7.98
CA GLY A 143 3.67 -12.99 7.70
C GLY A 143 4.14 -12.84 6.25
N ASN A 144 3.57 -13.57 5.30
CA ASN A 144 3.88 -13.47 3.88
C ASN A 144 2.82 -12.67 3.14
N VAL A 145 3.29 -11.97 2.09
CA VAL A 145 2.40 -11.24 1.17
C VAL A 145 1.59 -12.21 0.31
N ARG A 146 0.30 -11.90 0.16
CA ARG A 146 -0.60 -12.44 -0.85
C ARG A 146 -1.22 -11.27 -1.60
N LEU A 147 -0.80 -11.04 -2.83
CA LEU A 147 -1.36 -10.01 -3.70
C LEU A 147 -2.76 -10.43 -4.13
N LEU A 148 -3.72 -9.55 -3.88
CA LEU A 148 -5.15 -9.80 -4.14
C LEU A 148 -5.56 -9.28 -5.53
N ASP A 149 -6.81 -8.98 -5.69
CA ASP A 149 -7.58 -8.62 -6.87
C ASP A 149 -6.87 -7.69 -7.86
N PHE A 150 -6.77 -8.11 -9.11
CA PHE A 150 -6.20 -7.32 -10.20
C PHE A 150 -7.22 -6.30 -10.72
N GLY A 151 -6.81 -5.06 -10.87
CA GLY A 151 -7.65 -3.96 -11.35
C GLY A 151 -7.97 -3.99 -12.85
N ILE A 152 -8.12 -5.18 -13.43
CA ILE A 152 -8.33 -5.39 -14.88
C ILE A 152 -9.64 -4.77 -15.35
N ALA A 153 -10.64 -4.76 -14.48
CA ALA A 153 -11.94 -4.16 -14.74
C ALA A 153 -11.89 -2.63 -14.95
N LYS A 154 -10.82 -1.94 -14.53
CA LYS A 154 -10.69 -0.47 -14.58
C LYS A 154 -10.30 0.09 -15.96
N ASN A 155 -9.92 -0.77 -16.93
CA ASN A 155 -9.33 -0.34 -18.20
C ASN A 155 -10.28 0.19 -19.28
N ASN A 156 -11.58 -0.02 -19.16
CA ASN A 156 -12.52 0.27 -20.26
C ASN A 156 -13.36 1.53 -20.05
N GLU A 157 -13.06 2.33 -19.02
CA GLU A 157 -13.76 3.59 -18.80
C GLU A 157 -13.00 4.79 -19.36
N GLY A 158 -12.96 4.88 -20.69
CA GLY A 158 -12.75 6.14 -21.38
C GLY A 158 -14.09 6.88 -21.44
N GLY A 159 -14.38 7.71 -20.45
CA GLY A 159 -15.56 8.53 -20.44
C GLY A 159 -16.14 8.68 -19.02
N THR A 160 -16.56 9.86 -18.70
CA THR A 160 -17.30 10.43 -17.59
C THR A 160 -18.40 9.55 -16.92
N GLY A 161 -18.20 8.23 -16.85
CA GLY A 161 -19.04 7.32 -16.12
C GLY A 161 -18.75 7.46 -14.62
N THR A 162 -19.63 8.11 -13.91
CA THR A 162 -19.77 8.01 -12.46
C THR A 162 -19.86 6.53 -12.09
N MET A 163 -18.71 5.90 -11.77
CA MET A 163 -18.74 4.63 -11.05
C MET A 163 -19.35 4.91 -9.69
N THR A 164 -20.62 4.57 -9.54
CA THR A 164 -21.26 4.42 -8.25
C THR A 164 -20.43 3.42 -7.44
N GLY A 165 -19.59 3.94 -6.52
CA GLY A 165 -18.89 3.12 -5.55
C GLY A 165 -17.37 3.12 -5.54
N SER A 166 -16.63 3.81 -6.45
CA SER A 166 -15.17 3.97 -6.24
C SER A 166 -14.92 5.18 -5.36
N THR A 167 -14.70 4.92 -4.10
CA THR A 167 -14.45 5.87 -3.06
C THR A 167 -13.16 6.66 -3.31
N LEU A 168 -13.15 7.93 -2.91
CA LEU A 168 -12.05 8.91 -2.98
C LEU A 168 -10.70 8.31 -2.53
N GLY A 169 -10.71 7.46 -1.49
CA GLY A 169 -9.52 6.84 -0.91
C GLY A 169 -8.77 5.85 -1.83
N THR A 170 -9.39 5.36 -2.90
CA THR A 170 -8.72 4.41 -3.82
C THR A 170 -7.80 5.11 -4.81
N ARG A 171 -8.07 6.38 -5.16
CA ARG A 171 -7.33 7.11 -6.21
C ARG A 171 -5.97 7.61 -5.79
N ILE A 172 -5.71 7.75 -4.51
CA ILE A 172 -4.46 8.32 -3.97
C ILE A 172 -3.21 7.47 -4.26
N TYR A 173 -3.37 6.24 -4.74
CA TYR A 173 -2.26 5.34 -5.14
C TYR A 173 -2.07 5.25 -6.66
N MET A 174 -2.92 5.92 -7.45
CA MET A 174 -2.83 5.90 -8.91
C MET A 174 -1.53 6.54 -9.41
N SER A 175 -1.00 6.00 -10.50
CA SER A 175 0.12 6.61 -11.19
C SER A 175 -0.32 7.82 -12.04
N PRO A 176 0.60 8.75 -12.36
CA PRO A 176 0.30 9.90 -13.23
C PRO A 176 -0.26 9.50 -14.59
N GLU A 177 0.23 8.42 -15.19
CA GLU A 177 -0.25 7.89 -16.47
C GLU A 177 -1.65 7.29 -16.37
N GLN A 178 -2.01 6.66 -15.26
CA GLN A 178 -3.38 6.19 -15.03
C GLN A 178 -4.39 7.34 -14.99
N VAL A 179 -3.98 8.48 -14.44
CA VAL A 179 -4.82 9.69 -14.39
C VAL A 179 -4.92 10.34 -15.78
N LYS A 180 -3.81 10.41 -16.53
CA LYS A 180 -3.74 11.09 -17.84
C LYS A 180 -4.38 10.29 -18.96
N ASP A 181 -4.03 9.01 -19.08
CA ASP A 181 -4.51 8.11 -20.16
C ASP A 181 -4.53 6.65 -19.67
N PRO A 182 -5.61 6.22 -19.03
CA PRO A 182 -5.72 4.87 -18.47
C PRO A 182 -5.64 3.76 -19.51
N LYS A 183 -5.77 4.09 -20.81
CA LYS A 183 -5.69 3.10 -21.90
C LYS A 183 -4.26 2.75 -22.30
N ARG A 184 -3.30 3.63 -22.02
CA ARG A 184 -1.89 3.46 -22.40
C ARG A 184 -0.97 3.14 -21.24
N VAL A 185 -1.51 2.48 -20.23
CA VAL A 185 -0.78 2.13 -19.01
C VAL A 185 -0.06 0.81 -19.18
N ASP A 186 1.25 0.78 -18.92
CA ASP A 186 2.08 -0.43 -18.87
C ASP A 186 2.46 -0.84 -17.44
N TYR A 187 3.35 -1.82 -17.29
CA TYR A 187 3.77 -2.37 -16.01
C TYR A 187 4.40 -1.34 -15.06
N ARG A 188 4.91 -0.22 -15.55
CA ARG A 188 5.55 0.83 -14.76
C ARG A 188 4.57 1.55 -13.85
N THR A 189 3.27 1.43 -14.11
CA THR A 189 2.23 1.93 -13.20
C THR A 189 2.28 1.22 -11.85
N ASP A 190 2.50 -0.10 -11.86
CA ASP A 190 2.57 -0.89 -10.63
C ASP A 190 3.79 -0.51 -9.78
N LEU A 191 4.90 -0.14 -10.42
CA LEU A 191 6.10 0.33 -9.75
C LEU A 191 5.83 1.61 -8.94
N TYR A 192 5.14 2.57 -9.57
CA TYR A 192 4.74 3.82 -8.91
C TYR A 192 3.78 3.56 -7.75
N SER A 193 2.71 2.81 -8.00
CA SER A 193 1.69 2.52 -6.99
C SER A 193 2.25 1.73 -5.80
N LEU A 194 3.20 0.81 -6.05
CA LEU A 194 3.92 0.10 -4.99
C LEU A 194 4.76 1.07 -4.14
N ALA A 195 5.52 1.96 -4.79
CA ALA A 195 6.32 2.97 -4.07
C ALA A 195 5.45 3.90 -3.23
N VAL A 196 4.33 4.41 -3.78
CA VAL A 196 3.35 5.23 -3.05
C VAL A 196 2.77 4.47 -1.86
N THR A 197 2.43 3.19 -2.05
CA THR A 197 1.94 2.33 -0.96
C THR A 197 2.97 2.22 0.16
N PHE A 198 4.24 1.99 -0.16
CA PHE A 198 5.30 1.88 0.85
C PHE A 198 5.63 3.21 1.53
N VAL A 199 5.53 4.35 0.82
CA VAL A 199 5.58 5.67 1.47
C VAL A 199 4.50 5.79 2.54
N HIS A 200 3.27 5.38 2.24
CA HIS A 200 2.17 5.39 3.22
C HIS A 200 2.43 4.47 4.42
N LEU A 201 2.89 3.24 4.19
CA LEU A 201 3.20 2.28 5.26
C LEU A 201 4.33 2.77 6.18
N LEU A 202 5.38 3.38 5.61
CA LEU A 202 6.54 3.86 6.33
C LEU A 202 6.25 5.13 7.13
N THR A 203 5.42 6.04 6.58
CA THR A 203 5.12 7.33 7.22
C THR A 203 3.88 7.29 8.11
N GLY A 204 2.97 6.34 7.86
CA GLY A 204 1.64 6.29 8.48
C GLY A 204 0.72 7.43 8.00
N LYS A 205 1.13 8.20 6.98
CA LYS A 205 0.36 9.33 6.43
C LYS A 205 -0.13 9.00 5.03
N ALA A 206 -1.41 9.27 4.77
CA ALA A 206 -1.96 9.11 3.42
C ALA A 206 -1.14 9.95 2.41
N PRO A 207 -0.86 9.41 1.21
CA PRO A 207 -0.03 10.09 0.21
C PRO A 207 -0.63 11.41 -0.29
N TYR A 208 -1.95 11.55 -0.22
CA TYR A 208 -2.70 12.76 -0.53
C TYR A 208 -3.84 12.88 0.46
N ASP A 209 -4.19 14.12 0.84
CA ASP A 209 -5.31 14.38 1.73
C ASP A 209 -6.63 14.20 0.98
N SER A 210 -7.32 13.10 1.26
CA SER A 210 -8.64 12.79 0.69
C SER A 210 -9.80 13.34 1.50
N THR A 211 -9.53 13.95 2.65
CA THR A 211 -10.58 14.50 3.53
C THR A 211 -10.92 15.94 3.19
N THR A 212 -9.93 16.73 2.76
CA THR A 212 -10.11 18.17 2.45
C THR A 212 -10.00 18.49 0.97
N SER A 213 -9.42 17.58 0.15
CA SER A 213 -9.20 17.79 -1.28
C SER A 213 -10.27 17.11 -2.13
N SER A 214 -10.71 17.79 -3.18
CA SER A 214 -11.58 17.20 -4.19
C SER A 214 -10.84 16.16 -5.03
N ASP A 215 -11.58 15.26 -5.68
CA ASP A 215 -11.05 14.28 -6.64
C ASP A 215 -10.14 14.92 -7.69
N PHE A 216 -10.55 16.08 -8.21
CA PHE A 216 -9.79 16.82 -9.22
C PHE A 216 -8.45 17.32 -8.66
N GLU A 217 -8.45 17.88 -7.46
CA GLU A 217 -7.21 18.36 -6.81
C GLU A 217 -6.23 17.22 -6.51
N ILE A 218 -6.74 16.06 -6.09
CA ILE A 218 -5.92 14.87 -5.90
C ILE A 218 -5.32 14.44 -7.23
N GLN A 219 -6.12 14.30 -8.27
CA GLN A 219 -5.64 13.91 -9.61
C GLN A 219 -4.62 14.91 -10.15
N LEU A 220 -4.87 16.21 -10.00
CA LEU A 220 -3.92 17.25 -10.39
C LEU A 220 -2.61 17.12 -9.62
N SER A 221 -2.68 16.87 -8.32
CA SER A 221 -1.50 16.68 -7.47
C SER A 221 -0.71 15.43 -7.86
N ILE A 222 -1.37 14.31 -8.15
CA ILE A 222 -0.72 13.09 -8.65
C ILE A 222 0.09 13.39 -9.91
N VAL A 223 -0.45 14.18 -10.82
CA VAL A 223 0.19 14.48 -12.10
C VAL A 223 1.31 15.52 -11.97
N THR A 224 1.15 16.52 -11.11
CA THR A 224 2.00 17.73 -11.15
C THR A 224 2.92 17.88 -9.95
N LYS A 225 2.56 17.38 -8.76
CA LYS A 225 3.31 17.62 -7.53
C LYS A 225 4.16 16.40 -7.15
N PRO A 226 5.42 16.57 -6.73
CA PRO A 226 6.17 15.48 -6.13
C PRO A 226 5.46 14.99 -4.86
N LEU A 227 5.55 13.68 -4.58
CA LEU A 227 5.04 13.13 -3.34
C LEU A 227 5.95 13.56 -2.17
N ASP A 228 5.35 13.90 -1.03
CA ASP A 228 6.12 14.20 0.18
C ASP A 228 6.74 12.91 0.75
N VAL A 229 8.06 12.87 0.73
CA VAL A 229 8.88 11.76 1.25
C VAL A 229 9.77 12.20 2.41
N SER A 230 9.55 13.39 2.98
CA SER A 230 10.36 13.97 4.04
C SER A 230 10.38 13.13 5.32
N GLY A 231 9.28 12.41 5.59
CA GLY A 231 9.14 11.53 6.75
C GLY A 231 9.77 10.14 6.61
N LEU A 232 10.37 9.81 5.45
CA LEU A 232 10.97 8.49 5.23
C LEU A 232 12.37 8.38 5.86
N PRO A 233 12.75 7.18 6.35
CA PRO A 233 14.14 6.84 6.62
C PRO A 233 15.01 7.05 5.38
N ASN A 234 16.28 7.47 5.56
CA ASN A 234 17.15 7.87 4.45
C ASN A 234 17.39 6.76 3.42
N ASP A 235 17.54 5.51 3.86
CA ASP A 235 17.71 4.34 3.02
C ASP A 235 16.47 4.11 2.13
N TRP A 236 15.27 4.10 2.72
CA TRP A 236 14.01 3.98 2.00
C TRP A 236 13.74 5.17 1.08
N ARG A 237 14.05 6.39 1.52
CA ARG A 237 13.88 7.60 0.70
C ARG A 237 14.70 7.52 -0.58
N SER A 238 15.98 7.24 -0.45
CA SER A 238 16.89 7.12 -1.61
C SER A 238 16.47 6.01 -2.56
N PHE A 239 15.94 4.91 -2.02
CA PHE A 239 15.49 3.76 -2.78
C PHE A 239 14.17 4.00 -3.51
N LEU A 240 13.19 4.64 -2.84
CA LEU A 240 11.83 4.80 -3.41
C LEU A 240 11.71 5.98 -4.38
N LEU A 241 12.51 7.05 -4.20
CA LEU A 241 12.43 8.26 -5.03
C LEU A 241 12.43 8.00 -6.54
N PRO A 242 13.29 7.12 -7.11
CA PRO A 242 13.30 6.86 -8.55
C PRO A 242 11.99 6.23 -9.07
N TYR A 243 11.26 5.47 -8.24
CA TYR A 243 9.97 4.89 -8.62
C TYR A 243 8.82 5.90 -8.59
N LEU A 244 9.00 7.03 -7.88
CA LEU A 244 8.01 8.11 -7.77
C LEU A 244 8.11 9.15 -8.90
N GLU A 245 8.97 8.92 -9.89
CA GLU A 245 9.07 9.75 -11.08
C GLU A 245 7.73 9.82 -11.82
N LYS A 246 7.36 11.07 -12.22
CA LYS A 246 6.08 11.30 -12.89
C LYS A 246 6.03 10.76 -14.31
N GLU A 247 7.17 10.72 -14.97
CA GLU A 247 7.36 10.13 -16.29
C GLU A 247 7.70 8.64 -16.12
N ALA A 248 6.83 7.76 -16.60
CA ALA A 248 6.96 6.32 -16.41
C ALA A 248 8.30 5.79 -16.96
N GLU A 249 8.81 6.36 -18.04
CA GLU A 249 10.04 5.97 -18.72
C GLU A 249 11.31 6.23 -17.87
N LYS A 250 11.21 7.13 -16.89
CA LYS A 250 12.34 7.44 -15.98
C LYS A 250 12.40 6.49 -14.79
N ARG A 251 11.39 5.68 -14.55
CA ARG A 251 11.37 4.73 -13.46
C ARG A 251 12.28 3.54 -13.77
N PRO A 252 13.16 3.14 -12.83
CA PRO A 252 14.01 1.98 -13.01
C PRO A 252 13.20 0.68 -13.02
N ALA A 253 13.81 -0.42 -13.48
CA ALA A 253 13.27 -1.75 -13.28
C ALA A 253 13.09 -2.04 -11.80
N LEU A 254 12.06 -2.82 -11.45
CA LEU A 254 11.75 -3.15 -10.06
C LEU A 254 12.85 -4.01 -9.44
N GLN A 255 13.38 -3.56 -8.32
CA GLN A 255 14.51 -4.18 -7.62
C GLN A 255 14.14 -4.55 -6.19
N ARG A 256 14.82 -5.57 -5.66
CA ARG A 256 14.73 -5.91 -4.24
C ARG A 256 15.37 -4.79 -3.41
N PHE A 257 14.75 -4.51 -2.27
CA PHE A 257 15.35 -3.66 -1.25
C PHE A 257 16.30 -4.51 -0.42
N ASN A 258 17.55 -4.08 -0.36
CA ASN A 258 18.54 -4.65 0.56
C ASN A 258 18.96 -3.50 1.46
N SER A 259 18.67 -3.57 2.75
CA SER A 259 19.27 -2.65 3.70
C SER A 259 20.80 -2.84 3.64
N VAL A 260 21.47 -1.92 2.98
CA VAL A 260 22.92 -1.87 3.04
C VAL A 260 23.25 -1.65 4.51
N SER A 261 23.88 -2.62 5.16
CA SER A 261 24.62 -2.37 6.38
C SER A 261 25.49 -1.16 6.09
N ALA A 262 25.28 -0.06 6.85
CA ALA A 262 26.02 1.17 6.66
C ALA A 262 27.49 0.81 6.48
N PRO A 263 28.20 1.38 5.49
CA PRO A 263 29.64 1.14 5.39
C PRO A 263 30.21 1.51 6.75
N VAL A 264 30.91 0.56 7.35
CA VAL A 264 31.73 0.81 8.53
C VAL A 264 32.71 1.89 8.08
N VAL A 265 32.50 3.11 8.51
CA VAL A 265 33.46 4.18 8.36
C VAL A 265 34.60 3.73 9.25
N GLU A 266 35.62 3.08 8.65
CA GLU A 266 36.91 2.92 9.28
C GLU A 266 37.40 4.34 9.55
N GLU A 267 37.28 4.76 10.82
CA GLU A 267 38.06 5.89 11.31
C GLU A 267 39.53 5.54 11.08
N LYS A 268 40.09 6.12 10.02
CA LYS A 268 41.55 6.21 9.86
C LYS A 268 42.02 6.96 11.10
N LYS A 269 42.56 6.22 12.06
CA LYS A 269 43.46 6.79 13.08
C LYS A 269 44.63 7.40 12.33
N GLU A 270 44.59 8.71 12.15
CA GLU A 270 45.77 9.48 11.84
C GLU A 270 46.72 9.30 13.01
N SER A 271 47.82 8.61 12.74
CA SER A 271 48.97 8.53 13.62
C SER A 271 49.55 9.94 13.77
N VAL A 272 49.36 10.51 14.95
CA VAL A 272 50.07 11.71 15.37
C VAL A 272 51.53 11.32 15.52
N LEU A 273 52.38 11.78 14.61
CA LEU A 273 53.83 11.79 14.78
C LEU A 273 54.16 12.89 15.77
N ASP A 274 54.82 12.48 16.84
CA ASP A 274 55.50 13.36 17.79
C ASP A 274 56.49 14.27 17.09
N GLU A 275 56.37 15.58 17.27
CA GLU A 275 57.47 16.51 17.14
C GLU A 275 57.56 17.35 18.41
N GLU A 276 58.82 17.36 18.87
CA GLU A 276 59.33 17.85 20.13
C GLU A 276 59.17 19.36 20.38
N THR A 277 58.85 19.63 21.60
CA THR A 277 59.24 20.70 22.52
C THR A 277 60.14 21.82 22.00
N VAL A 278 59.66 23.07 22.01
CA VAL A 278 60.52 24.22 22.39
C VAL A 278 59.73 25.15 23.32
N ILE A 279 60.29 25.31 24.52
CA ILE A 279 59.90 26.21 25.58
C ILE A 279 60.36 27.64 25.24
N MET A 280 59.51 28.66 25.37
CA MET A 280 59.96 30.00 25.79
C MET A 280 58.78 30.85 26.35
N ASN A 281 58.86 31.04 27.65
CA ASN A 281 58.65 32.20 28.53
C ASN A 281 57.54 33.24 28.22
N GLU A 282 56.75 33.42 29.26
CA GLU A 282 55.91 34.57 29.64
C GLU A 282 56.61 35.92 29.71
N PRO A 283 55.98 37.09 29.98
CA PRO A 283 54.96 37.37 30.97
C PRO A 283 53.99 38.56 30.61
N PRO A 284 53.36 39.22 31.61
CA PRO A 284 51.88 39.21 31.84
C PRO A 284 51.25 40.64 31.80
N GLY A 285 49.92 40.68 31.96
CA GLY A 285 49.14 41.91 32.26
C GLY A 285 47.93 42.05 31.34
N GLU A 286 46.79 42.38 31.70
CA GLU A 286 46.19 43.04 32.86
C GLU A 286 44.64 42.85 32.78
N ARG A 287 44.03 42.92 33.94
CA ARG A 287 42.59 42.93 34.22
C ARG A 287 41.88 44.19 33.71
N LYS A 288 40.53 44.05 33.41
CA LYS A 288 39.41 44.87 33.89
C LYS A 288 38.13 44.26 33.28
N SER A 289 37.19 43.68 34.03
CA SER A 289 36.12 44.18 34.96
C SER A 289 35.21 45.22 34.31
N SER A 290 33.94 44.88 34.28
CA SER A 290 32.72 45.56 34.71
C SER A 290 31.54 44.95 33.95
N ASP A 291 30.65 44.24 34.58
CA ASP A 291 29.52 44.64 35.46
C ASP A 291 28.32 45.12 34.69
N GLU A 292 27.26 44.54 35.21
CA GLU A 292 25.85 45.01 35.35
C GLU A 292 24.91 44.56 34.25
N GLU A 293 23.98 43.67 34.63
CA GLU A 293 22.64 43.88 35.25
C GLU A 293 21.63 44.42 34.22
N THR A 294 20.48 44.00 34.13
CA THR A 294 19.37 43.54 34.95
C THR A 294 18.20 43.11 34.04
N ASP A 295 17.51 42.15 34.46
CA ASP A 295 16.11 42.08 34.92
C ASP A 295 14.95 41.92 33.92
N GLU A 296 14.21 40.94 34.32
CA GLU A 296 12.76 40.84 34.57
C GLU A 296 11.80 40.43 33.44
N LYS A 297 11.32 39.22 33.64
CA LYS A 297 9.97 38.80 34.05
C LYS A 297 8.84 38.75 33.04
N LYS A 298 8.24 37.57 33.17
CA LYS A 298 6.82 37.15 33.20
C LYS A 298 6.38 36.42 31.95
N ALA A 299 6.08 35.19 32.16
CA ALA A 299 4.96 34.48 32.81
C ALA A 299 3.90 34.06 31.80
N ALA A 300 3.73 32.72 31.77
CA ALA A 300 2.47 31.99 31.71
C ALA A 300 1.53 32.23 30.54
N ASP A 301 1.28 31.19 29.74
CA ASP A 301 0.02 30.50 29.90
C ASP A 301 0.09 29.10 29.21
N GLU A 302 -0.29 28.14 30.01
CA GLU A 302 -0.66 26.79 29.60
C GLU A 302 -1.92 26.91 28.72
N ASP A 303 -1.92 26.26 27.57
CA ASP A 303 -3.17 25.74 27.07
C ASP A 303 -2.97 24.36 26.45
N ASN A 304 -3.48 23.45 27.19
CA ASN A 304 -3.61 22.04 27.01
C ASN A 304 -4.75 21.81 26.00
N HIS A 305 -4.43 21.55 24.74
CA HIS A 305 -5.40 21.03 23.79
C HIS A 305 -5.03 19.62 23.39
N GLN A 306 -5.51 18.70 24.24
CA GLN A 306 -5.87 17.36 23.81
C GLN A 306 -6.91 17.45 22.70
N HIS A 307 -6.50 17.33 21.47
CA HIS A 307 -7.39 16.94 20.38
C HIS A 307 -7.39 15.43 20.27
N SER A 308 -8.47 14.86 20.79
CA SER A 308 -8.97 13.54 20.46
C SER A 308 -9.11 13.43 18.95
N PHE A 309 -8.34 12.51 18.37
CA PHE A 309 -8.56 12.05 17.00
C PHE A 309 -9.80 11.16 17.00
N GLU A 310 -10.97 11.74 16.81
CA GLU A 310 -12.16 11.01 16.38
C GLU A 310 -12.17 10.93 14.85
N ASN A 311 -12.09 9.72 14.42
CA ASN A 311 -12.51 9.00 13.23
C ASN A 311 -13.46 9.76 12.28
N ASP A 312 -13.02 9.94 11.06
CA ASP A 312 -13.88 9.91 9.88
C ASP A 312 -13.16 9.17 8.73
N PHE A 313 -13.23 7.84 8.79
CA PHE A 313 -12.97 6.97 7.65
C PHE A 313 -14.25 6.22 7.33
N MET A 314 -15.18 6.87 6.68
CA MET A 314 -16.25 6.20 5.95
C MET A 314 -15.77 5.98 4.53
N ASP A 315 -15.23 4.80 4.26
CA ASP A 315 -14.94 4.29 2.94
C ASP A 315 -15.61 2.93 2.77
N ASP A 316 -16.60 2.86 1.90
CA ASP A 316 -17.40 1.68 1.56
C ASP A 316 -16.66 0.63 0.70
N ASP A 317 -15.35 0.47 0.89
CA ASP A 317 -14.59 -0.62 0.28
C ASP A 317 -14.43 -1.76 1.29
N TYR A 318 -15.32 -2.75 1.20
CA TYR A 318 -15.27 -4.03 1.92
C TYR A 318 -15.00 -3.91 3.44
N GLU A 319 -16.04 -3.73 4.25
CA GLU A 319 -15.95 -4.10 5.66
C GLU A 319 -15.77 -5.61 5.79
N TRP A 320 -14.54 -6.05 5.95
CA TRP A 320 -14.24 -7.35 6.51
C TRP A 320 -14.57 -7.28 8.00
N VAL A 321 -15.77 -7.74 8.35
CA VAL A 321 -16.18 -7.78 9.75
C VAL A 321 -15.27 -8.75 10.49
N GLN A 322 -14.47 -8.20 11.39
CA GLN A 322 -13.79 -8.95 12.44
C GLN A 322 -14.84 -9.39 13.46
N GLU A 323 -15.30 -10.60 13.33
CA GLU A 323 -15.86 -11.38 14.44
C GLU A 323 -15.28 -12.78 14.37
N PHE A 324 -14.06 -12.95 14.93
CA PHE A 324 -13.63 -14.27 15.45
C PHE A 324 -12.31 -14.11 16.17
N GLY A 325 -12.41 -13.79 17.46
CA GLY A 325 -11.32 -13.79 18.42
C GLY A 325 -11.86 -13.79 19.85
N ARG A 326 -12.59 -14.85 20.19
CA ARG A 326 -12.73 -15.33 21.58
C ARG A 326 -12.93 -16.83 21.58
#